data_0539304705e309faad6bdab262a6d322
#
_entry.id   0539304705e309faad6bdab262a6d322
#
_cell.length_a   1.000
_cell.length_b   1.000
_cell.length_c   1.000
_cell.angle_alpha   90.00
_cell.angle_beta   90.00
_cell.angle_gamma   90.00
#
_symmetry.space_group_name_H-M   'P 1'
#
loop_
_entity.id
_entity.type
_entity.pdbx_description
1 polymer ?
#
loop_
_entity_poly.entity_id
_entity_poly.type
_entity_poly.pdbx_seq_one_letter_code
_entity_poly.pdbx_strand_id
1 'polypeptide(L)'
;MKTITEHIRHRLLEKAGLLPLLPPLEQLRETEWCSEFEQLMRNRLILGAFRYGPFSSNSKTAWRMMDSIHKRLSLYSTDGNLEHLVDAANLLMLEYLKGARSGKTLLPVDDGEHVESL
;
A
#
# COMPACT_ATOMS: atom_id res chain seq x y z
N MET A 1 15.20 -8.24 24.23
CA MET A 1 15.23 -6.84 23.72
C MET A 1 14.14 -6.64 22.69
N LYS A 2 13.33 -5.60 22.83
CA LYS A 2 12.27 -5.31 21.87
C LYS A 2 12.85 -4.74 20.57
N THR A 3 12.29 -5.14 19.44
CA THR A 3 12.60 -4.52 18.16
C THR A 3 12.10 -3.08 18.14
N ILE A 4 12.59 -2.28 17.19
CA ILE A 4 12.12 -0.90 17.02
C ILE A 4 10.61 -0.88 16.75
N THR A 5 10.12 -1.80 15.92
CA THR A 5 8.70 -1.90 15.62
C THR A 5 7.87 -2.21 16.86
N GLU A 6 8.32 -3.15 17.69
CA GLU A 6 7.64 -3.51 18.92
C GLU A 6 7.65 -2.35 19.92
N HIS A 7 8.74 -1.59 19.99
CA HIS A 7 8.84 -0.43 20.86
C HIS A 7 7.84 0.65 20.44
N ILE A 8 7.76 0.96 19.15
CA ILE A 8 6.81 1.93 18.63
C ILE A 8 5.37 1.49 18.90
N ARG A 9 5.07 0.23 18.63
CA ARG A 9 3.76 -0.36 18.92
C ARG A 9 3.41 -0.20 20.39
N HIS A 10 4.32 -0.55 21.29
CA HIS A 10 4.09 -0.46 22.73
C HIS A 10 3.76 0.97 23.13
N ARG A 11 4.52 1.95 22.66
CA ARG A 11 4.28 3.36 22.99
C ARG A 11 2.94 3.86 22.47
N LEU A 12 2.58 3.50 21.25
CA LEU A 12 1.30 3.92 20.66
C LEU A 12 0.12 3.32 21.44
N LEU A 13 0.20 2.04 21.80
CA LEU A 13 -0.85 1.38 22.55
C LEU A 13 -0.97 1.94 23.97
N GLU A 14 0.15 2.20 24.62
CA GLU A 14 0.18 2.81 25.93
C GLU A 14 -0.49 4.18 25.91
N LYS A 15 -0.14 5.02 24.92
CA LYS A 15 -0.72 6.34 24.74
C LYS A 15 -2.22 6.28 24.49
N ALA A 16 -2.68 5.28 23.75
CA ALA A 16 -4.09 5.07 23.46
C ALA A 16 -4.86 4.35 24.56
N GLY A 17 -4.18 3.83 25.60
CA GLY A 17 -4.80 3.07 26.68
C GLY A 17 -5.27 1.68 26.26
N LEU A 18 -4.69 1.10 25.19
CA LEU A 18 -5.15 -0.16 24.62
C LEU A 18 -4.22 -1.35 24.85
N LEU A 19 -3.14 -1.17 25.63
CA LEU A 19 -2.12 -2.21 25.81
C LEU A 19 -2.65 -3.59 26.14
N PRO A 20 -3.54 -3.76 27.15
CA PRO A 20 -4.01 -5.08 27.51
C PRO A 20 -5.07 -5.65 26.56
N LEU A 21 -5.56 -4.86 25.59
CA LEU A 21 -6.71 -5.20 24.77
C LEU A 21 -6.33 -5.70 23.37
N LEU A 22 -5.08 -5.50 22.93
CA LEU A 22 -4.67 -5.87 21.58
C LEU A 22 -3.84 -7.15 21.58
N PRO A 23 -3.99 -7.96 20.52
CA PRO A 23 -3.19 -9.18 20.33
C PRO A 23 -1.69 -8.87 20.20
N PRO A 24 -0.83 -9.88 20.35
CA PRO A 24 0.59 -9.74 20.09
C PRO A 24 0.88 -9.28 18.67
N LEU A 25 2.01 -8.60 18.49
CA LEU A 25 2.43 -8.06 17.18
C LEU A 25 2.47 -9.15 16.10
N GLU A 26 2.95 -10.33 16.42
CA GLU A 26 3.05 -11.45 15.48
C GLU A 26 1.69 -11.84 14.93
N GLN A 27 0.67 -11.86 15.80
CA GLN A 27 -0.69 -12.14 15.39
C GLN A 27 -1.25 -11.01 14.52
N LEU A 28 -0.97 -9.75 14.88
CA LEU A 28 -1.43 -8.61 14.10
C LEU A 28 -0.84 -8.58 12.70
N ARG A 29 0.41 -9.02 12.53
CA ARG A 29 1.03 -9.11 11.20
C ARG A 29 0.28 -10.05 10.28
N GLU A 30 -0.34 -11.09 10.82
CA GLU A 30 -1.13 -12.04 10.03
C GLU A 30 -2.55 -11.55 9.80
N THR A 31 -3.21 -11.03 10.85
CA THR A 31 -4.62 -10.63 10.78
C THR A 31 -4.83 -9.29 10.06
N GLU A 32 -3.84 -8.39 10.12
CA GLU A 32 -3.92 -7.07 9.51
C GLU A 32 -3.25 -7.03 8.12
N TRP A 33 -3.23 -8.17 7.44
CA TRP A 33 -2.61 -8.30 6.13
C TRP A 33 -3.42 -9.27 5.27
N CYS A 34 -3.39 -9.05 3.95
CA CYS A 34 -4.02 -9.96 2.98
C CYS A 34 -2.96 -10.49 2.02
N SER A 35 -2.48 -11.70 2.28
CA SER A 35 -1.46 -12.35 1.45
C SER A 35 -1.96 -12.67 0.06
N GLU A 36 -3.26 -12.95 -0.09
CA GLU A 36 -3.86 -13.16 -1.41
C GLU A 36 -3.76 -11.90 -2.27
N PHE A 37 -4.10 -10.74 -1.71
CA PHE A 37 -4.01 -9.47 -2.42
C PHE A 37 -2.57 -9.18 -2.85
N GLU A 38 -1.61 -9.39 -1.95
CA GLU A 38 -0.20 -9.23 -2.26
C GLU A 38 0.23 -10.14 -3.42
N GLN A 39 -0.17 -11.40 -3.41
CA GLN A 39 0.17 -12.33 -4.47
C GLN A 39 -0.42 -11.90 -5.82
N LEU A 40 -1.66 -11.43 -5.81
CA LEU A 40 -2.29 -10.90 -7.02
C LEU A 40 -1.53 -9.68 -7.56
N MET A 41 -1.07 -8.81 -6.69
CA MET A 41 -0.22 -7.66 -7.09
C MET A 41 1.04 -8.15 -7.79
N ARG A 42 1.75 -9.12 -7.22
CA ARG A 42 2.98 -9.67 -7.79
C ARG A 42 2.72 -10.31 -9.15
N ASN A 43 1.66 -11.10 -9.25
CA ASN A 43 1.30 -11.76 -10.51
C ASN A 43 1.05 -10.74 -11.63
N ARG A 44 0.32 -9.66 -11.35
CA ARG A 44 0.03 -8.63 -12.34
C ARG A 44 1.28 -7.84 -12.73
N LEU A 45 2.18 -7.57 -11.80
CA LEU A 45 3.44 -6.89 -12.11
C LEU A 45 4.32 -7.74 -13.02
N ILE A 46 4.37 -9.05 -12.79
CA ILE A 46 5.14 -9.97 -13.66
C ILE A 46 4.55 -9.98 -15.06
N LEU A 47 3.22 -10.09 -15.19
CA LEU A 47 2.55 -10.03 -16.48
C LEU A 47 2.82 -8.70 -17.20
N GLY A 48 2.78 -7.60 -16.47
CA GLY A 48 3.08 -6.28 -17.01
C GLY A 48 4.51 -6.18 -17.50
N ALA A 49 5.46 -6.77 -16.78
CA ALA A 49 6.87 -6.79 -17.21
C ALA A 49 7.05 -7.55 -18.52
N PHE A 50 6.34 -8.65 -18.72
CA PHE A 50 6.37 -9.38 -20.00
C PHE A 50 5.77 -8.59 -21.15
N ARG A 51 4.72 -7.81 -20.89
CA ARG A 51 4.00 -7.06 -21.94
C ARG A 51 4.65 -5.72 -22.27
N TYR A 52 5.14 -5.00 -21.26
CA TYR A 52 5.54 -3.61 -21.37
C TYR A 52 6.96 -3.33 -20.92
N GLY A 53 7.71 -4.37 -20.55
CA GLY A 53 9.05 -4.23 -20.02
C GLY A 53 9.09 -4.02 -18.50
N PRO A 54 10.25 -4.23 -17.89
CA PRO A 54 10.41 -4.10 -16.43
C PRO A 54 10.25 -2.65 -15.98
N PHE A 55 9.93 -2.46 -14.71
CA PHE A 55 9.76 -1.12 -14.13
C PHE A 55 11.00 -0.24 -14.27
N SER A 56 12.17 -0.85 -14.33
CA SER A 56 13.43 -0.10 -14.53
C SER A 56 13.56 0.53 -15.91
N SER A 57 12.70 0.18 -16.89
CA SER A 57 12.76 0.77 -18.21
C SER A 57 12.27 2.23 -18.18
N ASN A 58 12.89 3.06 -19.04
CA ASN A 58 12.59 4.49 -19.10
C ASN A 58 11.15 4.79 -19.56
N SER A 59 10.53 3.88 -20.31
CA SER A 59 9.17 4.08 -20.80
C SER A 59 8.15 4.21 -19.68
N LYS A 60 8.35 3.52 -18.55
CA LYS A 60 7.43 3.58 -17.42
C LYS A 60 7.53 4.89 -16.63
N THR A 61 8.64 5.60 -16.70
CA THR A 61 8.80 6.89 -16.01
C THR A 61 7.97 7.99 -16.62
N ALA A 62 7.58 7.84 -17.89
CA ALA A 62 6.74 8.81 -18.59
C ALA A 62 5.24 8.57 -18.38
N TRP A 63 4.85 7.50 -17.72
CA TRP A 63 3.45 7.17 -17.50
C TRP A 63 2.79 8.15 -16.52
N ARG A 64 1.56 8.50 -16.83
CA ARG A 64 0.72 9.34 -15.96
C ARG A 64 0.05 8.47 -14.91
N MET A 65 0.81 8.09 -13.90
CA MET A 65 0.39 7.14 -12.87
C MET A 65 -0.86 7.59 -12.12
N MET A 66 -0.92 8.86 -11.73
CA MET A 66 -2.05 9.36 -10.95
C MET A 66 -3.35 9.31 -11.75
N ASP A 67 -3.32 9.68 -13.01
CA ASP A 67 -4.51 9.58 -13.88
C ASP A 67 -4.98 8.13 -14.01
N SER A 68 -4.04 7.21 -14.18
CA SER A 68 -4.34 5.78 -14.28
C SER A 68 -4.89 5.21 -12.97
N ILE A 69 -4.37 5.65 -11.82
CA ILE A 69 -4.87 5.25 -10.50
C ILE A 69 -6.33 5.70 -10.34
N HIS A 70 -6.62 6.97 -10.62
CA HIS A 70 -7.98 7.50 -10.54
C HIS A 70 -8.95 6.75 -11.45
N LYS A 71 -8.50 6.44 -12.67
CA LYS A 71 -9.31 5.66 -13.60
C LYS A 71 -9.66 4.28 -13.06
N ARG A 72 -8.68 3.56 -12.48
CA ARG A 72 -8.92 2.24 -11.90
C ARG A 72 -9.93 2.30 -10.76
N LEU A 73 -9.78 3.27 -9.88
CA LEU A 73 -10.71 3.45 -8.76
C LEU A 73 -12.14 3.76 -9.25
N SER A 74 -12.27 4.59 -10.27
CA SER A 74 -13.57 4.90 -10.89
C SER A 74 -14.22 3.66 -11.52
N LEU A 75 -13.43 2.86 -12.22
CA LEU A 75 -13.91 1.61 -12.81
C LEU A 75 -14.40 0.64 -11.74
N TYR A 76 -13.65 0.50 -10.65
CA TYR A 76 -14.08 -0.34 -9.53
C TYR A 76 -15.40 0.15 -8.95
N SER A 77 -15.56 1.45 -8.76
CA SER A 77 -16.81 2.03 -8.23
C SER A 77 -18.01 1.72 -9.13
N THR A 78 -17.78 1.57 -10.42
CA THR A 78 -18.85 1.31 -11.41
C THR A 78 -19.18 -0.18 -11.51
N ASP A 79 -18.17 -1.05 -11.68
CA ASP A 79 -18.39 -2.46 -11.99
C ASP A 79 -18.10 -3.43 -10.85
N GLY A 80 -17.45 -2.98 -9.77
CA GLY A 80 -17.13 -3.83 -8.63
C GLY A 80 -16.06 -4.88 -8.89
N ASN A 81 -15.34 -4.80 -10.01
CA ASN A 81 -14.29 -5.77 -10.33
C ASN A 81 -13.06 -5.55 -9.46
N LEU A 82 -12.77 -6.54 -8.60
CA LEU A 82 -11.65 -6.48 -7.66
C LEU A 82 -10.29 -6.35 -8.34
N GLU A 83 -10.16 -6.74 -9.60
CA GLU A 83 -8.91 -6.59 -10.35
C GLU A 83 -8.48 -5.12 -10.45
N HIS A 84 -9.44 -4.20 -10.53
CA HIS A 84 -9.12 -2.77 -10.57
C HIS A 84 -8.40 -2.31 -9.31
N LEU A 85 -8.73 -2.89 -8.16
CA LEU A 85 -8.04 -2.57 -6.90
C LEU A 85 -6.60 -3.06 -6.91
N VAL A 86 -6.35 -4.25 -7.45
CA VAL A 86 -5.00 -4.80 -7.60
C VAL A 86 -4.17 -3.91 -8.53
N ASP A 87 -4.73 -3.52 -9.65
CA ASP A 87 -4.04 -2.65 -10.61
C ASP A 87 -3.76 -1.28 -10.00
N ALA A 88 -4.72 -0.70 -9.28
CA ALA A 88 -4.52 0.59 -8.59
C ALA A 88 -3.42 0.50 -7.54
N ALA A 89 -3.38 -0.58 -6.75
CA ALA A 89 -2.36 -0.79 -5.73
C ALA A 89 -0.96 -0.89 -6.35
N ASN A 90 -0.83 -1.60 -7.47
CA ASN A 90 0.44 -1.69 -8.19
C ASN A 90 0.89 -0.34 -8.73
N LEU A 91 -0.04 0.44 -9.27
CA LEU A 91 0.27 1.79 -9.76
C LEU A 91 0.69 2.71 -8.62
N LEU A 92 0.05 2.60 -7.44
CA LEU A 92 0.46 3.35 -6.25
C LEU A 92 1.88 3.00 -5.83
N MET A 93 2.23 1.72 -5.84
CA MET A 93 3.58 1.27 -5.52
C MET A 93 4.60 1.84 -6.52
N LEU A 94 4.27 1.82 -7.80
CA LEU A 94 5.14 2.37 -8.85
C LEU A 94 5.29 3.89 -8.69
N GLU A 95 4.21 4.60 -8.36
CA GLU A 95 4.26 6.03 -8.09
C GLU A 95 5.14 6.34 -6.87
N TYR A 96 5.03 5.52 -5.81
CA TYR A 96 5.91 5.65 -4.65
C TYR A 96 7.39 5.53 -5.05
N LEU A 97 7.72 4.50 -5.83
CA LEU A 97 9.11 4.28 -6.27
C LEU A 97 9.61 5.44 -7.15
N LYS A 98 8.79 5.92 -8.06
CA LYS A 98 9.10 7.07 -8.91
C LYS A 98 9.30 8.33 -8.08
N GLY A 99 8.43 8.57 -7.10
CA GLY A 99 8.53 9.72 -6.21
C GLY A 99 9.80 9.69 -5.38
N ALA A 100 10.14 8.52 -4.81
CA ALA A 100 11.35 8.36 -4.02
C ALA A 100 12.61 8.64 -4.84
N ARG A 101 12.65 8.17 -6.09
CA ARG A 101 13.78 8.42 -7.01
C ARG A 101 13.91 9.89 -7.37
N SER A 102 12.81 10.64 -7.40
CA SER A 102 12.82 12.07 -7.71
C SER A 102 13.03 12.95 -6.46
N GLY A 103 13.28 12.36 -5.30
CA GLY A 103 13.59 13.07 -4.07
C GLY A 103 12.43 13.36 -3.15
N LYS A 104 11.23 12.85 -3.45
CA LYS A 104 10.10 12.96 -2.53
C LYS A 104 10.32 12.05 -1.32
N THR A 105 9.89 12.49 -0.16
CA THR A 105 10.13 11.78 1.10
C THR A 105 8.83 11.34 1.75
N LEU A 106 8.92 10.25 2.53
CA LEU A 106 7.83 9.82 3.38
C LEU A 106 7.88 10.63 4.67
N LEU A 107 6.82 11.39 4.94
CA LEU A 107 6.67 12.13 6.18
C LEU A 107 5.42 11.61 6.88
N PRO A 108 5.57 10.83 7.95
CA PRO A 108 4.40 10.32 8.67
C PRO A 108 3.54 11.47 9.21
N VAL A 109 2.25 11.39 8.94
CA VAL A 109 1.27 12.35 9.42
C VAL A 109 0.22 11.59 10.21
N ASP A 110 -0.01 12.01 11.45
CA ASP A 110 -1.08 11.46 12.29
C ASP A 110 -2.01 12.60 12.67
N ASP A 111 -3.11 12.71 11.96
CA ASP A 111 -4.16 13.71 12.22
C ASP A 111 -5.29 13.15 13.06
N GLY A 112 -5.20 11.88 13.48
CA GLY A 112 -6.22 11.21 14.27
C GLY A 112 -7.42 10.70 13.49
N GLU A 113 -7.44 10.92 12.17
CA GLU A 113 -8.53 10.49 11.31
C GLU A 113 -7.97 9.70 10.12
N HIS A 114 -8.02 8.36 10.22
CA HIS A 114 -7.46 7.49 9.19
C HIS A 114 -8.53 6.89 8.27
N VAL A 115 -9.78 6.83 8.73
CA VAL A 115 -10.91 6.30 7.97
C VAL A 115 -12.13 7.15 8.23
N GLU A 116 -12.80 7.59 7.15
CA GLU A 116 -14.04 8.33 7.27
C GLU A 116 -15.19 7.39 7.61
N SER A 117 -16.07 7.82 8.53
CA SER A 117 -17.29 7.09 8.85
C SER A 117 -18.30 7.26 7.73
N LEU A 118 -18.93 6.16 7.37
CA LEU A 118 -20.02 6.17 6.39
C LEU A 118 -21.34 6.57 7.04
#